data_ab16664eebe70b4a388ae40e52a8c5d5
#
_entry.id   ab16664eebe70b4a388ae40e52a8c5d5
#
_cell.length_a   1.000
_cell.length_b   1.000
_cell.length_c   1.000
_cell.angle_alpha   90.00
_cell.angle_beta   90.00
_cell.angle_gamma   90.00
#
_symmetry.space_group_name_H-M   'P 1'
#
loop_
_entity.id
_entity.type
_entity.pdbx_description
1 polymer ?
#
loop_
_entity_poly.entity_id
_entity_poly.type
_entity_poly.pdbx_seq_one_letter_code
_entity_poly.pdbx_strand_id
1 'polypeptide(L)'
;MQNIKAENSERFMKKNYRCRIIFSSLSLILLFIACWIYVSNRSTDMVIYDWLSIDVNNQLFCFLRNTEIEFPDWVLYNLPDALWLLSFLFMNEAIWGKDNRKYIFVAVVTIFALSIEILQMFTLFPGTGDMLDIISYVIVLIIYLINNFLFYCYEKFSKN
;
A
#
# COMPACT_ATOMS: atom_id res chain seq x y z
N MET A 1 29.63 32.92 2.72
CA MET A 1 28.96 32.22 1.61
C MET A 1 28.95 30.68 1.76
N GLN A 2 30.04 30.05 2.22
CA GLN A 2 30.10 28.60 2.47
C GLN A 2 29.15 28.10 3.59
N ASN A 3 29.01 28.83 4.72
CA ASN A 3 28.13 28.44 5.81
C ASN A 3 26.64 28.39 5.44
N ILE A 4 26.19 29.33 4.59
CA ILE A 4 24.78 29.35 4.12
C ILE A 4 24.47 28.14 3.22
N LYS A 5 25.44 27.71 2.38
CA LYS A 5 25.29 26.51 1.56
C LYS A 5 25.25 25.24 2.40
N ALA A 6 26.05 25.14 3.46
CA ALA A 6 26.06 24.00 4.36
C ALA A 6 24.73 23.89 5.14
N GLU A 7 24.24 25.00 5.69
CA GLU A 7 22.97 25.04 6.43
C GLU A 7 21.76 24.68 5.55
N ASN A 8 21.74 25.17 4.31
CA ASN A 8 20.68 24.83 3.35
C ASN A 8 20.73 23.35 2.93
N SER A 9 21.93 22.78 2.82
CA SER A 9 22.11 21.34 2.54
C SER A 9 21.58 20.47 3.69
N GLU A 10 21.89 20.82 4.93
CA GLU A 10 21.41 20.11 6.13
C GLU A 10 19.89 20.18 6.26
N ARG A 11 19.30 21.34 6.06
CA ARG A 11 17.82 21.51 6.07
C ARG A 11 17.15 20.66 4.99
N PHE A 12 17.75 20.60 3.80
CA PHE A 12 17.23 19.79 2.69
C PHE A 12 17.30 18.29 3.00
N MET A 13 18.40 17.80 3.57
CA MET A 13 18.55 16.42 3.98
C MET A 13 17.56 16.05 5.10
N LYS A 14 17.41 16.89 6.12
CA LYS A 14 16.43 16.68 7.21
C LYS A 14 14.99 16.61 6.68
N LYS A 15 14.62 17.48 5.72
CA LYS A 15 13.29 17.47 5.11
C LYS A 15 13.02 16.17 4.35
N ASN A 16 13.97 15.71 3.54
CA ASN A 16 13.86 14.45 2.80
C ASN A 16 13.74 13.23 3.74
N TYR A 17 14.50 13.21 4.81
CA TYR A 17 14.44 12.15 5.82
C TYR A 17 13.08 12.07 6.52
N ARG A 18 12.51 13.22 6.92
CA ARG A 18 11.17 13.28 7.52
C ARG A 18 10.09 12.75 6.57
N CYS A 19 10.12 13.14 5.30
CA CYS A 19 9.17 12.63 4.31
C CYS A 19 9.26 11.10 4.17
N ARG A 20 10.46 10.55 4.14
CA ARG A 20 10.67 9.09 4.08
C ARG A 20 10.09 8.37 5.28
N ILE A 21 10.30 8.89 6.49
CA ILE A 21 9.71 8.32 7.71
C ILE A 21 8.18 8.35 7.63
N ILE A 22 7.60 9.48 7.23
CA ILE A 22 6.14 9.61 7.13
C ILE A 22 5.57 8.58 6.14
N PHE A 23 6.13 8.46 4.95
CA PHE A 23 5.66 7.49 3.96
C PHE A 23 5.87 6.04 4.41
N SER A 24 7.00 5.72 5.07
CA SER A 24 7.21 4.39 5.64
C SER A 24 6.22 4.06 6.75
N SER A 25 5.98 5.00 7.67
CA SER A 25 5.03 4.79 8.77
C SER A 25 3.60 4.62 8.24
N LEU A 26 3.20 5.46 7.27
CA LEU A 26 1.89 5.37 6.66
C LEU A 26 1.71 4.05 5.90
N SER A 27 2.74 3.61 5.15
CA SER A 27 2.75 2.30 4.50
C SER A 27 2.52 1.16 5.49
N LEU A 28 3.26 1.14 6.61
CA LEU A 28 3.12 0.10 7.61
C LEU A 28 1.73 0.12 8.29
N ILE A 29 1.18 1.29 8.56
CA ILE A 29 -0.17 1.43 9.12
C ILE A 29 -1.22 0.87 8.14
N LEU A 30 -1.14 1.22 6.86
CA LEU A 30 -2.05 0.72 5.84
C LEU A 30 -1.96 -0.79 5.68
N LEU A 31 -0.73 -1.33 5.66
CA LEU A 31 -0.50 -2.76 5.60
C LEU A 31 -1.10 -3.48 6.81
N PHE A 32 -0.92 -2.91 8.02
CA PHE A 32 -1.48 -3.47 9.24
C PHE A 32 -3.02 -3.49 9.20
N ILE A 33 -3.64 -2.39 8.76
CA ILE A 33 -5.10 -2.30 8.62
C ILE A 33 -5.62 -3.34 7.60
N ALA A 34 -4.95 -3.45 6.45
CA ALA A 34 -5.31 -4.42 5.43
C ALA A 34 -5.23 -5.86 5.95
N CYS A 35 -4.12 -6.21 6.63
CA CYS A 35 -3.94 -7.52 7.25
C CYS A 35 -4.99 -7.79 8.32
N TRP A 36 -5.31 -6.79 9.14
CA TRP A 36 -6.31 -6.92 10.19
C TRP A 36 -7.71 -7.19 9.63
N ILE A 37 -8.16 -6.42 8.62
CA ILE A 37 -9.46 -6.64 7.96
C ILE A 37 -9.48 -8.04 7.34
N TYR A 38 -8.39 -8.42 6.65
CA TYR A 38 -8.28 -9.71 5.98
C TYR A 38 -8.40 -10.87 6.98
N VAL A 39 -7.62 -10.84 8.07
CA VAL A 39 -7.60 -11.91 9.09
C VAL A 39 -8.92 -11.97 9.88
N SER A 40 -9.50 -10.81 10.21
CA SER A 40 -10.71 -10.75 11.04
C SER A 40 -11.95 -11.34 10.34
N ASN A 41 -12.04 -11.21 9.02
CA ASN A 41 -13.30 -11.41 8.32
C ASN A 41 -13.26 -12.51 7.24
N ARG A 42 -12.08 -12.95 6.80
CA ARG A 42 -11.97 -14.00 5.77
C ARG A 42 -12.07 -15.40 6.39
N SER A 43 -12.51 -16.38 5.59
CA SER A 43 -12.57 -17.79 5.98
C SER A 43 -11.19 -18.30 6.43
N THR A 44 -11.18 -19.24 7.38
CA THR A 44 -9.96 -19.94 7.81
C THR A 44 -9.42 -20.91 6.78
N ASP A 45 -10.21 -21.27 5.76
CA ASP A 45 -9.87 -22.24 4.71
C ASP A 45 -9.15 -21.58 3.52
N MET A 46 -8.61 -20.38 3.71
CA MET A 46 -7.89 -19.68 2.66
C MET A 46 -6.51 -20.29 2.41
N VAL A 47 -6.20 -20.56 1.15
CA VAL A 47 -4.94 -21.15 0.68
C VAL A 47 -3.71 -20.38 1.17
N ILE A 48 -3.82 -19.07 1.38
CA ILE A 48 -2.71 -18.23 1.88
C ILE A 48 -2.27 -18.62 3.30
N TYR A 49 -3.18 -19.09 4.16
CA TYR A 49 -2.83 -19.52 5.52
C TYR A 49 -1.99 -20.80 5.48
N ASP A 50 -2.30 -21.72 4.55
CA ASP A 50 -1.53 -22.93 4.34
C ASP A 50 -0.13 -22.60 3.78
N TRP A 51 -0.05 -21.71 2.80
CA TRP A 51 1.22 -21.28 2.20
C TRP A 51 2.16 -20.59 3.20
N LEU A 52 1.60 -19.79 4.10
CA LEU A 52 2.37 -19.10 5.13
C LEU A 52 2.54 -19.95 6.41
N SER A 53 1.99 -21.17 6.45
CA SER A 53 1.99 -22.04 7.63
C SER A 53 1.44 -21.35 8.88
N ILE A 54 0.38 -20.55 8.71
CA ILE A 54 -0.25 -19.84 9.81
C ILE A 54 -1.16 -20.78 10.58
N ASP A 55 -0.89 -20.96 11.89
CA ASP A 55 -1.80 -21.69 12.77
C ASP A 55 -3.03 -20.84 13.09
N VAL A 56 -4.13 -21.15 12.41
CA VAL A 56 -5.43 -20.47 12.58
C VAL A 56 -6.04 -20.68 13.99
N ASN A 57 -5.56 -21.66 14.77
CA ASN A 57 -5.97 -21.90 16.15
C ASN A 57 -5.11 -21.14 17.17
N ASN A 58 -4.12 -20.38 16.73
CA ASN A 58 -3.29 -19.57 17.61
C ASN A 58 -4.15 -18.52 18.35
N GLN A 59 -3.86 -18.30 19.62
CA GLN A 59 -4.58 -17.34 20.47
C GLN A 59 -4.63 -15.93 19.88
N LEU A 60 -3.54 -15.46 19.27
CA LEU A 60 -3.47 -14.15 18.62
C LEU A 60 -4.44 -14.09 17.43
N PHE A 61 -4.46 -15.16 16.60
CA PHE A 61 -5.35 -15.24 15.46
C PHE A 61 -6.81 -15.26 15.88
N CYS A 62 -7.16 -16.05 16.89
CA CYS A 62 -8.49 -16.09 17.47
C CYS A 62 -8.88 -14.73 18.07
N PHE A 63 -7.97 -14.04 18.76
CA PHE A 63 -8.22 -12.70 19.31
C PHE A 63 -8.53 -11.67 18.20
N LEU A 64 -7.79 -11.67 17.10
CA LEU A 64 -8.01 -10.77 15.97
C LEU A 64 -9.35 -11.02 15.27
N ARG A 65 -9.81 -12.25 15.25
CA ARG A 65 -11.10 -12.65 14.66
C ARG A 65 -12.32 -12.40 15.55
N ASN A 66 -12.11 -12.28 16.84
CA ASN A 66 -13.21 -12.09 17.81
C ASN A 66 -13.74 -10.64 17.85
N THR A 67 -13.54 -9.90 16.78
CA THR A 67 -14.06 -8.54 16.63
C THR A 67 -15.44 -8.62 15.94
N GLU A 68 -16.51 -8.32 16.71
CA GLU A 68 -17.89 -8.29 16.19
C GLU A 68 -18.18 -7.04 15.34
N ILE A 69 -17.26 -6.67 14.45
CA ILE A 69 -17.44 -5.50 13.57
C ILE A 69 -18.01 -5.97 12.24
N GLU A 70 -19.26 -5.63 11.99
CA GLU A 70 -19.89 -5.84 10.69
C GLU A 70 -19.46 -4.76 9.70
N PHE A 71 -18.67 -5.15 8.70
CA PHE A 71 -18.30 -4.28 7.60
C PHE A 71 -19.17 -4.57 6.36
N PRO A 72 -19.43 -3.57 5.53
CA PRO A 72 -20.02 -3.80 4.20
C PRO A 72 -19.12 -4.71 3.33
N ASP A 73 -19.73 -5.50 2.46
CA ASP A 73 -19.03 -6.50 1.64
C ASP A 73 -17.83 -5.92 0.87
N TRP A 74 -17.95 -4.72 0.30
CA TRP A 74 -16.86 -4.09 -0.42
C TRP A 74 -15.66 -3.75 0.47
N VAL A 75 -15.87 -3.47 1.78
CA VAL A 75 -14.80 -3.26 2.74
C VAL A 75 -14.10 -4.58 3.05
N LEU A 76 -14.86 -5.66 3.14
CA LEU A 76 -14.32 -6.98 3.47
C LEU A 76 -13.52 -7.58 2.31
N TYR A 77 -13.99 -7.39 1.08
CA TYR A 77 -13.46 -8.10 -0.08
C TYR A 77 -12.50 -7.26 -0.92
N ASN A 78 -12.73 -5.97 -1.10
CA ASN A 78 -11.95 -5.15 -2.02
C ASN A 78 -10.99 -4.16 -1.33
N LEU A 79 -11.36 -3.66 -0.13
CA LEU A 79 -10.54 -2.67 0.56
C LEU A 79 -9.16 -3.21 1.00
N PRO A 80 -9.01 -4.44 1.53
CA PRO A 80 -7.69 -4.96 1.89
C PRO A 80 -6.70 -4.94 0.74
N ASP A 81 -7.12 -5.38 -0.45
CA ASP A 81 -6.27 -5.44 -1.65
C ASP A 81 -5.87 -4.05 -2.13
N ALA A 82 -6.81 -3.09 -2.09
CA ALA A 82 -6.53 -1.68 -2.38
C ALA A 82 -5.51 -1.09 -1.38
N LEU A 83 -5.65 -1.37 -0.08
CA LEU A 83 -4.73 -0.91 0.95
C LEU A 83 -3.35 -1.54 0.84
N TRP A 84 -3.26 -2.81 0.44
CA TRP A 84 -2.00 -3.48 0.14
C TRP A 84 -1.26 -2.76 -0.98
N LEU A 85 -1.92 -2.52 -2.10
CA LEU A 85 -1.33 -1.79 -3.22
C LEU A 85 -0.88 -0.39 -2.78
N LEU A 86 -1.73 0.37 -2.09
CA LEU A 86 -1.39 1.71 -1.60
C LEU A 86 -0.20 1.69 -0.64
N SER A 87 -0.13 0.69 0.23
CA SER A 87 1.00 0.48 1.14
C SER A 87 2.31 0.29 0.36
N PHE A 88 2.31 -0.57 -0.66
CA PHE A 88 3.48 -0.77 -1.52
C PHE A 88 3.89 0.51 -2.25
N LEU A 89 2.94 1.29 -2.75
CA LEU A 89 3.22 2.55 -3.44
C LEU A 89 3.84 3.58 -2.49
N PHE A 90 3.37 3.68 -1.25
CA PHE A 90 3.96 4.59 -0.26
C PHE A 90 5.34 4.11 0.22
N MET A 91 5.55 2.80 0.37
CA MET A 91 6.88 2.27 0.68
C MET A 91 7.86 2.54 -0.47
N ASN A 92 7.42 2.40 -1.70
CA ASN A 92 8.20 2.75 -2.88
C ASN A 92 8.60 4.24 -2.87
N GLU A 93 7.67 5.14 -2.50
CA GLU A 93 7.98 6.57 -2.33
C GLU A 93 8.99 6.82 -1.21
N ALA A 94 8.90 6.09 -0.09
CA ALA A 94 9.84 6.19 1.01
C ALA A 94 11.26 5.75 0.62
N ILE A 95 11.38 4.70 -0.20
CA ILE A 95 12.67 4.14 -0.65
C ILE A 95 13.31 5.04 -1.71
N TRP A 96 12.57 5.34 -2.77
CA TRP A 96 13.12 6.01 -3.96
C TRP A 96 13.02 7.53 -3.89
N GLY A 97 12.02 8.09 -3.18
CA GLY A 97 11.83 9.52 -3.05
C GLY A 97 11.72 10.23 -4.41
N LYS A 98 12.75 11.01 -4.77
CA LYS A 98 12.78 11.79 -6.02
C LYS A 98 13.37 11.04 -7.22
N ASP A 99 13.82 9.81 -7.04
CA ASP A 99 14.41 9.03 -8.13
C ASP A 99 13.29 8.56 -9.08
N ASN A 100 13.46 8.84 -10.37
CA ASN A 100 12.48 8.45 -11.40
C ASN A 100 12.32 6.93 -11.55
N ARG A 101 13.27 6.14 -11.06
CA ARG A 101 13.16 4.67 -11.03
C ARG A 101 11.95 4.19 -10.25
N LYS A 102 11.41 4.99 -9.33
CA LYS A 102 10.16 4.68 -8.61
C LYS A 102 9.01 4.33 -9.55
N TYR A 103 8.90 4.99 -10.71
CA TYR A 103 7.81 4.75 -11.65
C TYR A 103 7.88 3.38 -12.31
N ILE A 104 9.09 2.82 -12.45
CA ILE A 104 9.27 1.44 -12.93
C ILE A 104 8.69 0.47 -11.89
N PHE A 105 8.99 0.67 -10.61
CA PHE A 105 8.46 -0.18 -9.54
C PHE A 105 6.94 -0.02 -9.39
N VAL A 106 6.41 1.19 -9.50
CA VAL A 106 4.96 1.44 -9.54
C VAL A 106 4.31 0.64 -10.67
N ALA A 107 4.87 0.72 -11.88
CA ALA A 107 4.34 -0.02 -13.03
C ALA A 107 4.39 -1.54 -12.81
N VAL A 108 5.53 -2.06 -12.33
CA VAL A 108 5.70 -3.51 -12.10
C VAL A 108 4.69 -4.03 -11.07
N VAL A 109 4.59 -3.36 -9.91
CA VAL A 109 3.66 -3.81 -8.84
C VAL A 109 2.22 -3.71 -9.30
N THR A 110 1.86 -2.65 -10.01
CA THR A 110 0.50 -2.47 -10.52
C THR A 110 0.13 -3.50 -11.59
N ILE A 111 1.04 -3.74 -12.56
CA ILE A 111 0.83 -4.75 -13.59
C ILE A 111 0.70 -6.13 -12.95
N PHE A 112 1.52 -6.43 -11.93
CA PHE A 112 1.45 -7.69 -11.20
C PHE A 112 0.09 -7.85 -10.50
N ALA A 113 -0.38 -6.85 -9.76
CA ALA A 113 -1.68 -6.87 -9.09
C ALA A 113 -2.83 -7.10 -10.10
N LEU A 114 -2.87 -6.30 -11.18
CA LEU A 114 -3.89 -6.45 -12.22
C LEU A 114 -3.81 -7.80 -12.92
N SER A 115 -2.62 -8.36 -13.13
CA SER A 115 -2.45 -9.67 -13.76
C SER A 115 -3.03 -10.78 -12.91
N ILE A 116 -2.87 -10.72 -11.58
CA ILE A 116 -3.46 -11.70 -10.65
C ILE A 116 -4.99 -11.68 -10.78
N GLU A 117 -5.62 -10.49 -10.72
CA GLU A 117 -7.06 -10.36 -10.85
C GLU A 117 -7.60 -10.92 -12.19
N ILE A 118 -6.91 -10.57 -13.27
CA ILE A 118 -7.28 -11.09 -14.60
C ILE A 118 -7.16 -12.63 -14.63
N LEU A 119 -6.09 -13.20 -14.08
CA LEU A 119 -5.90 -14.65 -14.03
C LEU A 119 -6.97 -15.34 -13.16
N GLN A 120 -7.40 -14.70 -12.07
CA GLN A 120 -8.50 -15.19 -11.21
C GLN A 120 -9.85 -15.13 -11.94
N MET A 121 -10.11 -14.07 -12.72
CA MET A 121 -11.32 -13.97 -13.55
C MET A 121 -11.41 -15.11 -14.59
N PHE A 122 -10.27 -15.59 -15.10
CA PHE A 122 -10.19 -16.73 -15.99
C PHE A 122 -10.03 -18.07 -15.29
N THR A 123 -10.14 -18.12 -13.95
CA THR A 123 -9.94 -19.33 -13.13
C THR A 123 -8.58 -20.02 -13.30
N LEU A 124 -7.60 -19.27 -13.80
CA LEU A 124 -6.21 -19.76 -13.97
C LEU A 124 -5.37 -19.58 -12.70
N PHE A 125 -5.85 -18.83 -11.73
CA PHE A 125 -5.21 -18.61 -10.44
C PHE A 125 -6.22 -18.79 -9.31
N PRO A 126 -5.82 -19.33 -8.14
CA PRO A 126 -6.71 -19.49 -6.98
C PRO A 126 -7.25 -18.13 -6.50
N GLY A 127 -8.57 -18.07 -6.28
CA GLY A 127 -9.27 -16.87 -5.82
C GLY A 127 -10.49 -16.58 -6.70
N THR A 128 -11.20 -15.52 -6.33
CA THR A 128 -12.36 -15.01 -7.06
C THR A 128 -11.99 -13.65 -7.64
N GLY A 129 -11.73 -13.59 -8.94
CA GLY A 129 -11.47 -12.31 -9.62
C GLY A 129 -12.73 -11.44 -9.62
N ASP A 130 -12.62 -10.21 -9.16
CA ASP A 130 -13.72 -9.24 -9.11
C ASP A 130 -13.34 -7.95 -9.86
N MET A 131 -14.30 -7.44 -10.62
CA MET A 131 -14.15 -6.16 -11.31
C MET A 131 -13.98 -5.00 -10.33
N LEU A 132 -14.53 -5.11 -9.11
CA LEU A 132 -14.38 -4.11 -8.06
C LEU A 132 -12.93 -4.01 -7.56
N ASP A 133 -12.16 -5.09 -7.58
CA ASP A 133 -10.74 -5.07 -7.23
C ASP A 133 -9.94 -4.28 -8.26
N ILE A 134 -10.21 -4.46 -9.54
CA ILE A 134 -9.58 -3.68 -10.62
C ILE A 134 -9.91 -2.19 -10.47
N ILE A 135 -11.18 -1.85 -10.19
CA ILE A 135 -11.60 -0.47 -9.98
C ILE A 135 -10.87 0.13 -8.75
N SER A 136 -10.76 -0.62 -7.66
CA SER A 136 -10.09 -0.16 -6.44
C SER A 136 -8.59 0.08 -6.68
N TYR A 137 -7.91 -0.75 -7.47
CA TYR A 137 -6.52 -0.52 -7.87
C TYR A 137 -6.35 0.74 -8.72
N VAL A 138 -7.28 1.00 -9.65
CA VAL A 138 -7.26 2.23 -10.45
C VAL A 138 -7.45 3.46 -9.56
N ILE A 139 -8.38 3.42 -8.60
CA ILE A 139 -8.59 4.51 -7.64
C ILE A 139 -7.31 4.76 -6.81
N VAL A 140 -6.68 3.72 -6.32
CA VAL A 140 -5.42 3.81 -5.55
C VAL A 140 -4.31 4.46 -6.38
N LEU A 141 -4.17 4.07 -7.64
CA LEU A 141 -3.20 4.69 -8.55
C LEU A 141 -3.47 6.18 -8.77
N ILE A 142 -4.72 6.55 -8.97
CA ILE A 142 -5.10 7.95 -9.12
C ILE A 142 -4.75 8.74 -7.86
N ILE A 143 -5.08 8.23 -6.68
CA ILE A 143 -4.72 8.83 -5.39
C ILE A 143 -3.21 9.01 -5.27
N TYR A 144 -2.44 7.98 -5.60
CA TYR A 144 -0.97 8.04 -5.55
C TYR A 144 -0.42 9.10 -6.51
N LEU A 145 -0.89 9.15 -7.74
CA LEU A 145 -0.45 10.12 -8.75
C LEU A 145 -0.80 11.55 -8.35
N ILE A 146 -2.00 11.79 -7.82
CA ILE A 146 -2.42 13.09 -7.30
C ILE A 146 -1.51 13.53 -6.15
N ASN A 147 -1.21 12.65 -5.19
CA ASN A 147 -0.29 12.95 -4.10
C ASN A 147 1.11 13.34 -4.61
N ASN A 148 1.65 12.61 -5.57
CA ASN A 148 2.94 12.94 -6.18
C ASN A 148 2.92 14.30 -6.89
N PHE A 149 1.84 14.59 -7.62
CA PHE A 149 1.68 15.87 -8.30
C PHE A 149 1.57 17.04 -7.32
N LEU A 150 0.76 16.91 -6.27
CA LEU A 150 0.61 17.94 -5.23
C LEU A 150 1.94 18.18 -4.50
N PHE A 151 2.68 17.13 -4.19
CA PHE A 151 4.00 17.24 -3.56
C PHE A 151 4.99 17.96 -4.47
N TYR A 152 5.00 17.66 -5.75
CA TYR A 152 5.83 18.34 -6.76
C TYR A 152 5.47 19.83 -6.85
N CYS A 153 4.19 20.18 -6.93
CA CYS A 153 3.74 21.57 -6.96
C CYS A 153 4.15 22.32 -5.70
N TYR A 154 3.94 21.73 -4.51
CA TYR A 154 4.33 22.34 -3.25
C TYR A 154 5.84 22.63 -3.19
N GLU A 155 6.69 21.71 -3.63
CA GLU A 155 8.14 21.95 -3.66
C GLU A 155 8.55 23.08 -4.63
N LYS A 156 7.87 23.20 -5.76
CA LYS A 156 8.12 24.26 -6.73
C LYS A 156 7.76 25.64 -6.17
N PHE A 157 6.62 25.76 -5.50
CA PHE A 157 6.21 27.02 -4.86
C PHE A 157 7.06 27.40 -3.64
N SER A 158 7.58 26.43 -2.90
CA SER A 158 8.43 26.67 -1.71
C SER A 158 9.86 27.11 -2.05
N LYS A 159 10.27 27.08 -3.32
CA LYS A 159 11.61 27.49 -3.78
C LYS A 159 11.64 28.88 -4.42
N ASN A 160 10.48 29.44 -4.72
CA ASN A 160 10.31 30.82 -5.16
C ASN A 160 10.02 31.75 -3.97
#